data_4bc7132b58a221beb168d88696b42cf5
#
_entry.id   4bc7132b58a221beb168d88696b42cf5
#
_cell.length_a   1.000
_cell.length_b   1.000
_cell.length_c   1.000
_cell.angle_alpha   90.00
_cell.angle_beta   90.00
_cell.angle_gamma   90.00
#
_symmetry.space_group_name_H-M   'P 1'
#
loop_
_entity.id
_entity.type
_entity.pdbx_description
1 polymer ?
#
loop_
_entity_poly.entity_id
_entity_poly.type
_entity_poly.pdbx_seq_one_letter_code
_entity_poly.pdbx_strand_id
1 'polypeptide(L)'
;LNRVPTKMLSVMDNWFKNQEYRSELYAYAYREAMEKYEMGILKKENMSAYIADLVVNPTKAATKGAYDAAHYVTYQNKLNQRGDVFGKFGYIAQRAKNQTGFMSWLSNYYLPFVQTPTNIAGFVSERTPILAQLLTKYNKSIAAGGVEAQMAKTRLRLGSMFYAAFAPLGYFSVIGGSDIDIPGKATGGKFETMKALGITPNNINIPAGDGENWVVNTTGLDPINLMLSMSANSGKYI
;
A
#
# COMPACT_ATOMS: atom_id res chain seq x y z
N LEU A 1 -30.63 -12.73 -8.19
CA LEU A 1 -29.90 -13.30 -7.03
C LEU A 1 -28.46 -12.79 -6.90
N ASN A 2 -27.80 -12.33 -7.99
CA ASN A 2 -26.38 -11.93 -7.98
C ASN A 2 -26.07 -10.50 -7.48
N ARG A 3 -27.08 -9.73 -7.02
CA ARG A 3 -26.88 -8.32 -6.58
C ARG A 3 -26.52 -8.18 -5.10
N VAL A 4 -26.78 -9.18 -4.28
CA VAL A 4 -26.55 -9.11 -2.83
C VAL A 4 -25.05 -9.08 -2.48
N PRO A 5 -24.18 -9.96 -3.02
CA PRO A 5 -22.76 -9.91 -2.74
C PRO A 5 -22.09 -8.60 -3.16
N THR A 6 -22.51 -8.05 -4.32
CA THR A 6 -21.95 -6.79 -4.84
C THR A 6 -22.35 -5.58 -3.96
N LYS A 7 -23.58 -5.57 -3.45
CA LYS A 7 -24.03 -4.54 -2.51
C LYS A 7 -23.29 -4.64 -1.18
N MET A 8 -23.07 -5.85 -0.68
CA MET A 8 -22.36 -6.09 0.57
C MET A 8 -20.89 -5.63 0.49
N LEU A 9 -20.21 -5.95 -0.61
CA LEU A 9 -18.87 -5.44 -0.89
C LEU A 9 -18.82 -3.91 -0.94
N SER A 10 -19.81 -3.27 -1.59
CA SER A 10 -19.89 -1.82 -1.66
C SER A 10 -20.12 -1.17 -0.28
N VAL A 11 -20.92 -1.80 0.58
CA VAL A 11 -21.14 -1.32 1.96
C VAL A 11 -19.85 -1.43 2.78
N MET A 12 -19.14 -2.56 2.69
CA MET A 12 -17.88 -2.75 3.39
C MET A 12 -16.81 -1.76 2.90
N ASP A 13 -16.71 -1.55 1.60
CA ASP A 13 -15.79 -0.58 1.00
C ASP A 13 -16.06 0.85 1.48
N ASN A 14 -17.33 1.26 1.51
CA ASN A 14 -17.72 2.57 2.03
C ASN A 14 -17.46 2.69 3.54
N TRP A 15 -17.63 1.61 4.30
CA TRP A 15 -17.31 1.60 5.72
C TRP A 15 -15.81 1.82 5.95
N PHE A 16 -14.94 1.10 5.24
CA PHE A 16 -13.49 1.30 5.32
C PHE A 16 -13.07 2.72 4.93
N LYS A 17 -13.64 3.27 3.85
CA LYS A 17 -13.39 4.66 3.45
C LYS A 17 -13.79 5.66 4.54
N ASN A 18 -14.95 5.46 5.17
CA ASN A 18 -15.39 6.34 6.23
C ASN A 18 -14.49 6.27 7.47
N GLN A 19 -14.00 5.08 7.83
CA GLN A 19 -13.06 4.92 8.93
C GLN A 19 -11.74 5.65 8.64
N GLU A 20 -11.19 5.44 7.45
CA GLU A 20 -9.95 6.11 7.05
C GLU A 20 -10.11 7.63 6.95
N TYR A 21 -11.23 8.09 6.39
CA TYR A 21 -11.55 9.52 6.32
C TYR A 21 -11.56 10.15 7.72
N ARG A 22 -12.20 9.52 8.70
CA ARG A 22 -12.25 10.00 10.08
C ARG A 22 -10.88 9.97 10.74
N SER A 23 -10.13 8.90 10.55
CA SER A 23 -8.78 8.73 11.07
C SER A 23 -7.86 9.83 10.55
N GLU A 24 -7.93 10.15 9.27
CA GLU A 24 -7.08 11.16 8.64
C GLU A 24 -7.51 12.58 9.01
N LEU A 25 -8.81 12.85 9.20
CA LEU A 25 -9.27 14.13 9.75
C LEU A 25 -8.70 14.35 11.15
N TYR A 26 -8.74 13.33 12.02
CA TYR A 26 -8.18 13.42 13.36
C TYR A 26 -6.66 13.63 13.31
N ALA A 27 -5.97 12.88 12.47
CA ALA A 27 -4.53 13.02 12.27
C ALA A 27 -4.13 14.41 11.74
N TYR A 28 -4.94 14.97 10.84
CA TYR A 28 -4.75 16.35 10.36
C TYR A 28 -4.94 17.35 11.48
N ALA A 29 -6.02 17.26 12.22
CA ALA A 29 -6.32 18.14 13.35
C ALA A 29 -5.24 18.06 14.42
N TYR A 30 -4.75 16.86 14.72
CA TYR A 30 -3.66 16.66 15.67
C TYR A 30 -2.36 17.32 15.20
N ARG A 31 -1.97 17.14 13.93
CA ARG A 31 -0.76 17.75 13.36
C ARG A 31 -0.83 19.29 13.40
N GLU A 32 -1.98 19.85 13.04
CA GLU A 32 -2.19 21.30 13.09
C GLU A 32 -2.17 21.84 14.53
N ALA A 33 -2.76 21.12 15.47
CA ALA A 33 -2.73 21.48 16.90
C ALA A 33 -1.30 21.43 17.46
N MET A 34 -0.51 20.41 17.08
CA MET A 34 0.89 20.31 17.49
C MET A 34 1.75 21.45 16.93
N GLU A 35 1.58 21.78 15.66
CA GLU A 35 2.27 22.89 15.04
C GLU A 35 1.99 24.21 15.76
N LYS A 36 0.71 24.49 16.08
CA LYS A 36 0.32 25.68 16.84
C LYS A 36 0.83 25.66 18.27
N TYR A 37 0.91 24.49 18.90
CA TYR A 37 1.50 24.33 20.21
C TYR A 37 3.01 24.64 20.19
N GLU A 38 3.74 24.11 19.23
CA GLU A 38 5.18 24.35 19.06
C GLU A 38 5.49 25.83 18.75
N MET A 39 4.60 26.52 18.04
CA MET A 39 4.67 27.97 17.80
C MET A 39 4.28 28.83 19.03
N GLY A 40 3.81 28.18 20.13
CA GLY A 40 3.34 28.90 21.31
C GLY A 40 1.98 29.58 21.17
N ILE A 41 1.25 29.33 20.07
CA ILE A 41 -0.07 29.92 19.77
C ILE A 41 -1.16 29.19 20.56
N LEU A 42 -1.01 27.86 20.71
CA LEU A 42 -1.99 27.00 21.40
C LEU A 42 -1.38 26.48 22.70
N LYS A 43 -2.12 26.58 23.80
CA LYS A 43 -1.72 25.96 25.08
C LYS A 43 -2.08 24.48 25.09
N LYS A 44 -1.29 23.68 25.80
CA LYS A 44 -1.49 22.22 25.94
C LYS A 44 -2.89 21.86 26.45
N GLU A 45 -3.41 22.64 27.37
CA GLU A 45 -4.75 22.46 27.99
C GLU A 45 -5.89 22.57 26.95
N ASN A 46 -5.68 23.37 25.90
CA ASN A 46 -6.70 23.65 24.89
C ASN A 46 -6.54 22.76 23.64
N MET A 47 -5.51 21.92 23.58
CA MET A 47 -5.25 21.07 22.40
C MET A 47 -6.40 20.12 22.09
N SER A 48 -6.96 19.46 23.10
CA SER A 48 -8.06 18.49 22.90
C SER A 48 -9.31 19.15 22.38
N ALA A 49 -9.66 20.34 22.91
CA ALA A 49 -10.81 21.12 22.44
C ALA A 49 -10.60 21.61 21.00
N TYR A 50 -9.39 22.08 20.67
CA TYR A 50 -9.04 22.52 19.34
C TYR A 50 -9.09 21.39 18.31
N ILE A 51 -8.56 20.21 18.65
CA ILE A 51 -8.64 19.01 17.80
C ILE A 51 -10.09 18.62 17.58
N ALA A 52 -10.92 18.60 18.64
CA ALA A 52 -12.32 18.23 18.54
C ALA A 52 -13.08 19.21 17.61
N ASP A 53 -12.83 20.51 17.72
CA ASP A 53 -13.44 21.51 16.85
C ASP A 53 -13.05 21.33 15.39
N LEU A 54 -11.77 21.11 15.09
CA LEU A 54 -11.29 20.87 13.73
C LEU A 54 -11.83 19.57 13.10
N VAL A 55 -12.10 18.55 13.92
CA VAL A 55 -12.71 17.29 13.44
C VAL A 55 -14.19 17.49 13.10
N VAL A 56 -14.90 18.31 13.88
CA VAL A 56 -16.31 18.62 13.65
C VAL A 56 -16.49 19.62 12.52
N ASN A 57 -15.61 20.63 12.47
CA ASN A 57 -15.63 21.74 11.51
C ASN A 57 -14.36 21.74 10.65
N PRO A 58 -14.12 20.70 9.82
CA PRO A 58 -12.85 20.59 9.09
C PRO A 58 -12.72 21.67 8.01
N THR A 59 -11.51 22.15 7.84
CA THR A 59 -11.17 23.06 6.74
C THR A 59 -11.34 22.34 5.40
N LYS A 60 -11.54 23.10 4.31
CA LYS A 60 -11.61 22.51 2.95
C LYS A 60 -10.34 21.70 2.61
N ALA A 61 -9.19 22.14 3.09
CA ALA A 61 -7.92 21.43 2.88
C ALA A 61 -7.89 20.10 3.64
N ALA A 62 -8.32 20.09 4.91
CA ALA A 62 -8.42 18.88 5.73
C ALA A 62 -9.41 17.86 5.14
N THR A 63 -10.60 18.33 4.74
CA THR A 63 -11.63 17.51 4.09
C THR A 63 -11.10 16.85 2.82
N LYS A 64 -10.44 17.64 1.95
CA LYS A 64 -9.87 17.13 0.72
C LYS A 64 -8.75 16.13 1.00
N GLY A 65 -7.84 16.45 1.92
CA GLY A 65 -6.73 15.56 2.29
C GLY A 65 -7.22 14.23 2.86
N ALA A 66 -8.21 14.25 3.75
CA ALA A 66 -8.82 13.05 4.32
C ALA A 66 -9.55 12.21 3.26
N TYR A 67 -10.25 12.85 2.31
CA TYR A 67 -10.88 12.16 1.20
C TYR A 67 -9.87 11.50 0.27
N ASP A 68 -8.81 12.21 -0.10
CA ASP A 68 -7.73 11.69 -0.94
C ASP A 68 -7.00 10.52 -0.25
N ALA A 69 -6.79 10.59 1.06
CA ALA A 69 -6.22 9.52 1.87
C ALA A 69 -7.11 8.27 1.90
N ALA A 70 -8.41 8.44 2.11
CA ALA A 70 -9.38 7.35 2.11
C ALA A 70 -9.40 6.61 0.76
N HIS A 71 -9.35 7.34 -0.36
CA HIS A 71 -9.25 6.75 -1.69
C HIS A 71 -7.89 6.09 -1.96
N TYR A 72 -6.83 6.63 -1.37
CA TYR A 72 -5.49 6.06 -1.49
C TYR A 72 -5.38 4.69 -0.81
N VAL A 73 -5.87 4.57 0.43
CA VAL A 73 -5.80 3.33 1.22
C VAL A 73 -6.71 2.25 0.65
N THR A 74 -7.86 2.63 0.08
CA THR A 74 -8.77 1.70 -0.58
C THR A 74 -8.41 1.40 -2.04
N TYR A 75 -7.24 1.86 -2.52
CA TYR A 75 -6.75 1.66 -3.89
C TYR A 75 -7.68 2.18 -5.00
N GLN A 76 -8.48 3.21 -4.68
CA GLN A 76 -9.48 3.77 -5.58
C GLN A 76 -9.08 5.11 -6.21
N ASN A 77 -7.83 5.51 -6.06
CA ASN A 77 -7.34 6.72 -6.71
C ASN A 77 -7.55 6.67 -8.22
N LYS A 78 -8.08 7.76 -8.76
CA LYS A 78 -8.24 7.90 -10.21
C LYS A 78 -6.87 7.93 -10.87
N LEU A 79 -6.65 7.06 -11.85
CA LEU A 79 -5.36 6.90 -12.51
C LEU A 79 -4.89 8.18 -13.24
N ASN A 80 -5.82 8.96 -13.79
CA ASN A 80 -5.52 10.24 -14.44
C ASN A 80 -5.03 11.33 -13.47
N GLN A 81 -5.30 11.19 -12.17
CA GLN A 81 -4.87 12.14 -11.13
C GLN A 81 -3.55 11.73 -10.48
N ARG A 82 -3.09 10.54 -10.77
CA ARG A 82 -1.93 9.94 -10.12
C ARG A 82 -0.63 10.45 -10.74
N GLY A 83 -0.29 11.35 -11.30
CA GLY A 83 0.93 11.99 -11.79
C GLY A 83 2.25 11.18 -11.87
N ASP A 84 2.25 9.89 -11.54
CA ASP A 84 3.40 8.98 -11.58
C ASP A 84 3.34 8.03 -12.81
N VAL A 85 4.42 7.25 -13.02
CA VAL A 85 4.53 6.32 -14.15
C VAL A 85 3.43 5.26 -14.11
N PHE A 86 3.09 4.76 -12.91
CA PHE A 86 2.04 3.77 -12.73
C PHE A 86 0.66 4.33 -13.09
N GLY A 87 0.38 5.59 -12.68
CA GLY A 87 -0.85 6.27 -13.06
C GLY A 87 -0.98 6.46 -14.57
N LYS A 88 0.10 6.87 -15.23
CA LYS A 88 0.14 7.02 -16.71
C LYS A 88 -0.10 5.69 -17.40
N PHE A 89 0.60 4.64 -17.00
CA PHE A 89 0.43 3.31 -17.57
C PHE A 89 -0.98 2.77 -17.36
N GLY A 90 -1.48 2.83 -16.13
CA GLY A 90 -2.83 2.38 -15.82
C GLY A 90 -3.91 3.19 -16.53
N TYR A 91 -3.71 4.52 -16.72
CA TYR A 91 -4.62 5.36 -17.47
C TYR A 91 -4.66 4.99 -18.97
N ILE A 92 -3.48 4.73 -19.57
CA ILE A 92 -3.42 4.27 -20.97
C ILE A 92 -4.14 2.93 -21.11
N ALA A 93 -3.91 1.97 -20.21
CA ALA A 93 -4.58 0.69 -20.22
C ALA A 93 -6.11 0.83 -20.03
N GLN A 94 -6.55 1.72 -19.14
CA GLN A 94 -7.98 2.02 -18.94
C GLN A 94 -8.59 2.69 -20.16
N ARG A 95 -7.86 3.58 -20.83
CA ARG A 95 -8.31 4.22 -22.06
C ARG A 95 -8.45 3.21 -23.20
N ALA A 96 -7.51 2.28 -23.35
CA ALA A 96 -7.59 1.18 -24.31
C ALA A 96 -8.83 0.31 -24.06
N LYS A 97 -9.17 0.05 -22.81
CA LYS A 97 -10.38 -0.68 -22.41
C LYS A 97 -11.68 0.02 -22.85
N ASN A 98 -11.70 1.34 -22.80
CA ASN A 98 -12.91 2.14 -23.10
C ASN A 98 -13.05 2.49 -24.58
N GLN A 99 -12.17 1.99 -25.47
CA GLN A 99 -12.33 2.14 -26.91
C GLN A 99 -13.38 1.14 -27.44
N THR A 100 -13.94 1.43 -28.61
CA THR A 100 -14.88 0.55 -29.30
C THR A 100 -14.14 -0.44 -30.20
N GLY A 101 -14.71 -1.64 -30.41
CA GLY A 101 -14.19 -2.64 -31.33
C GLY A 101 -13.38 -3.76 -30.67
N PHE A 102 -12.58 -4.47 -31.47
CA PHE A 102 -11.82 -5.66 -31.06
C PHE A 102 -10.86 -5.39 -29.89
N MET A 103 -10.22 -4.23 -29.87
CA MET A 103 -9.31 -3.83 -28.79
C MET A 103 -10.04 -3.65 -27.46
N SER A 104 -11.28 -3.16 -27.48
CA SER A 104 -12.12 -3.08 -26.26
C SER A 104 -12.49 -4.47 -25.75
N TRP A 105 -12.87 -5.39 -26.63
CA TRP A 105 -13.18 -6.76 -26.24
C TRP A 105 -11.96 -7.44 -25.61
N LEU A 106 -10.79 -7.36 -26.25
CA LEU A 106 -9.54 -7.92 -25.75
C LEU A 106 -9.13 -7.33 -24.40
N SER A 107 -9.20 -6.01 -24.26
CA SER A 107 -8.84 -5.33 -23.02
C SER A 107 -9.84 -5.58 -21.89
N ASN A 108 -11.13 -5.71 -22.18
CA ASN A 108 -12.14 -6.09 -21.19
C ASN A 108 -11.93 -7.50 -20.65
N TYR A 109 -11.41 -8.41 -21.47
CA TYR A 109 -11.11 -9.77 -21.06
C TYR A 109 -9.84 -9.88 -20.22
N TYR A 110 -8.77 -9.19 -20.63
CA TYR A 110 -7.45 -9.30 -19.96
C TYR A 110 -7.19 -8.25 -18.87
N LEU A 111 -7.88 -7.10 -18.90
CA LEU A 111 -7.63 -5.97 -17.99
C LEU A 111 -8.90 -5.57 -17.20
N PRO A 112 -9.63 -6.51 -16.56
CA PRO A 112 -10.88 -6.17 -15.89
C PRO A 112 -10.70 -5.20 -14.71
N PHE A 113 -9.53 -5.22 -14.06
CA PHE A 113 -9.27 -4.47 -12.81
C PHE A 113 -7.98 -3.66 -12.86
N VAL A 114 -7.75 -2.89 -13.94
CA VAL A 114 -6.49 -2.13 -14.13
C VAL A 114 -6.23 -1.15 -13.00
N GLN A 115 -7.26 -0.52 -12.47
CA GLN A 115 -7.12 0.53 -11.44
C GLN A 115 -6.52 0.00 -10.14
N THR A 116 -7.05 -1.08 -9.61
CA THR A 116 -6.62 -1.64 -8.32
C THR A 116 -5.17 -2.15 -8.36
N PRO A 117 -4.75 -3.03 -9.30
CA PRO A 117 -3.35 -3.46 -9.39
C PRO A 117 -2.37 -2.30 -9.60
N THR A 118 -2.74 -1.31 -10.41
CA THR A 118 -1.89 -0.13 -10.64
C THR A 118 -1.72 0.70 -9.37
N ASN A 119 -2.78 0.87 -8.60
CA ASN A 119 -2.72 1.58 -7.32
C ASN A 119 -1.92 0.78 -6.27
N ILE A 120 -2.07 -0.55 -6.23
CA ILE A 120 -1.27 -1.43 -5.35
C ILE A 120 0.22 -1.33 -5.73
N ALA A 121 0.56 -1.45 -7.02
CA ALA A 121 1.94 -1.32 -7.48
C ALA A 121 2.56 0.02 -7.07
N GLY A 122 1.82 1.10 -7.23
CA GLY A 122 2.26 2.41 -6.78
C GLY A 122 2.38 2.54 -5.26
N PHE A 123 1.44 1.96 -4.50
CA PHE A 123 1.49 1.93 -3.03
C PHE A 123 2.76 1.23 -2.54
N VAL A 124 3.09 0.08 -3.12
CA VAL A 124 4.30 -0.68 -2.80
C VAL A 124 5.56 0.09 -3.21
N SER A 125 5.58 0.66 -4.42
CA SER A 125 6.73 1.42 -4.92
C SER A 125 7.04 2.66 -4.08
N GLU A 126 6.04 3.36 -3.55
CA GLU A 126 6.21 4.50 -2.63
C GLU A 126 6.85 4.10 -1.29
N ARG A 127 6.84 2.80 -0.94
CA ARG A 127 7.39 2.24 0.29
C ARG A 127 8.67 1.42 0.08
N THR A 128 9.01 1.11 -1.17
CA THR A 128 10.25 0.41 -1.50
C THR A 128 11.41 1.43 -1.51
N PRO A 129 12.45 1.27 -0.67
CA PRO A 129 13.44 2.32 -0.42
C PRO A 129 14.07 2.93 -1.67
N ILE A 130 14.50 2.09 -2.61
CA ILE A 130 15.13 2.54 -3.87
C ILE A 130 14.09 3.09 -4.84
N LEU A 131 12.99 2.36 -5.04
CA LEU A 131 11.95 2.73 -6.01
C LEU A 131 11.25 4.03 -5.63
N ALA A 132 10.99 4.25 -4.34
CA ALA A 132 10.35 5.48 -3.87
C ALA A 132 11.12 6.73 -4.28
N GLN A 133 12.45 6.71 -4.15
CA GLN A 133 13.31 7.83 -4.49
C GLN A 133 13.36 8.12 -6.00
N LEU A 134 13.15 7.10 -6.83
CA LEU A 134 13.06 7.25 -8.29
C LEU A 134 11.70 7.79 -8.76
N LEU A 135 10.67 7.76 -7.90
CA LEU A 135 9.36 8.25 -8.27
C LEU A 135 9.32 9.79 -8.29
N THR A 136 8.89 10.34 -9.40
CA THR A 136 8.66 11.79 -9.56
C THR A 136 7.72 12.35 -8.47
N LYS A 137 6.75 11.55 -8.03
CA LYS A 137 5.80 11.91 -6.97
C LYS A 137 6.51 12.15 -5.64
N TYR A 138 7.44 11.26 -5.25
CA TYR A 138 8.23 11.41 -4.04
C TYR A 138 9.03 12.72 -4.07
N ASN A 139 9.77 12.95 -5.14
CA ASN A 139 10.60 14.15 -5.29
C ASN A 139 9.77 15.45 -5.27
N LYS A 140 8.61 15.46 -5.91
CA LYS A 140 7.66 16.58 -5.85
C LYS A 140 7.15 16.82 -4.44
N SER A 141 6.76 15.77 -3.71
CA SER A 141 6.29 15.90 -2.32
C SER A 141 7.39 16.42 -1.40
N ILE A 142 8.64 15.98 -1.58
CA ILE A 142 9.78 16.48 -0.81
C ILE A 142 10.03 17.98 -1.11
N ALA A 143 9.96 18.37 -2.40
CA ALA A 143 10.16 19.77 -2.83
C ALA A 143 9.02 20.69 -2.34
N ALA A 144 7.80 20.20 -2.24
CA ALA A 144 6.65 20.95 -1.72
C ALA A 144 6.79 21.28 -0.22
N GLY A 145 7.54 20.46 0.53
CA GLY A 145 7.72 20.68 1.97
C GLY A 145 6.49 20.33 2.80
N GLY A 146 6.45 20.82 4.03
CA GLY A 146 5.29 20.70 4.92
C GLY A 146 4.78 19.26 5.13
N VAL A 147 3.47 19.13 5.24
CA VAL A 147 2.79 17.84 5.51
C VAL A 147 3.04 16.82 4.39
N GLU A 148 3.07 17.23 3.13
CA GLU A 148 3.30 16.30 2.01
C GLU A 148 4.69 15.67 2.06
N ALA A 149 5.72 16.45 2.38
CA ALA A 149 7.07 15.93 2.56
C ALA A 149 7.16 14.99 3.76
N GLN A 150 6.49 15.32 4.87
CA GLN A 150 6.46 14.46 6.05
C GLN A 150 5.77 13.12 5.73
N MET A 151 4.64 13.15 5.03
CA MET A 151 3.94 11.92 4.61
C MET A 151 4.80 11.06 3.68
N ALA A 152 5.48 11.67 2.70
CA ALA A 152 6.38 10.94 1.80
C ALA A 152 7.54 10.29 2.56
N LYS A 153 8.18 11.02 3.49
CA LYS A 153 9.24 10.49 4.36
C LYS A 153 8.74 9.37 5.26
N THR A 154 7.54 9.51 5.83
CA THR A 154 6.94 8.49 6.71
C THR A 154 6.66 7.20 5.94
N ARG A 155 6.11 7.28 4.73
CA ARG A 155 5.89 6.12 3.86
C ARG A 155 7.20 5.41 3.54
N LEU A 156 8.24 6.17 3.20
CA LEU A 156 9.57 5.62 2.94
C LEU A 156 10.18 4.98 4.19
N ARG A 157 10.07 5.63 5.37
CA ARG A 157 10.57 5.08 6.64
C ARG A 157 9.88 3.77 7.00
N LEU A 158 8.54 3.72 6.93
CA LEU A 158 7.79 2.49 7.19
C LEU A 158 8.19 1.37 6.23
N GLY A 159 8.34 1.67 4.95
CA GLY A 159 8.83 0.72 3.97
C GLY A 159 10.26 0.26 4.26
N SER A 160 11.16 1.18 4.60
CA SER A 160 12.55 0.85 4.96
C SER A 160 12.62 -0.04 6.21
N MET A 161 11.80 0.22 7.23
CA MET A 161 11.71 -0.63 8.42
C MET A 161 11.23 -2.05 8.03
N PHE A 162 10.25 -2.14 7.15
CA PHE A 162 9.76 -3.42 6.65
C PHE A 162 10.85 -4.19 5.88
N TYR A 163 11.59 -3.51 5.01
CA TYR A 163 12.72 -4.11 4.29
C TYR A 163 13.85 -4.51 5.25
N ALA A 164 14.17 -3.69 6.25
CA ALA A 164 15.18 -4.02 7.25
C ALA A 164 14.81 -5.26 8.08
N ALA A 165 13.51 -5.48 8.32
CA ALA A 165 13.05 -6.65 9.05
C ALA A 165 13.08 -7.93 8.20
N PHE A 166 12.70 -7.87 6.94
CA PHE A 166 12.46 -9.07 6.11
C PHE A 166 13.55 -9.39 5.09
N ALA A 167 14.36 -8.42 4.63
CA ALA A 167 15.46 -8.70 3.72
C ALA A 167 16.55 -9.61 4.34
N PRO A 168 16.95 -9.41 5.62
CA PRO A 168 17.88 -10.33 6.27
C PRO A 168 17.36 -11.76 6.34
N LEU A 169 16.05 -11.96 6.58
CA LEU A 169 15.47 -13.31 6.60
C LEU A 169 15.60 -13.99 5.23
N GLY A 170 15.38 -13.24 4.14
CA GLY A 170 15.61 -13.73 2.79
C GLY A 170 17.08 -14.11 2.52
N TYR A 171 18.01 -13.29 2.97
CA TYR A 171 19.45 -13.55 2.86
C TYR A 171 19.86 -14.81 3.65
N PHE A 172 19.48 -14.88 4.92
CA PHE A 172 19.81 -16.01 5.78
C PHE A 172 19.15 -17.32 5.32
N SER A 173 17.98 -17.28 4.69
CA SER A 173 17.36 -18.48 4.13
C SER A 173 18.18 -19.11 2.98
N VAL A 174 18.96 -18.30 2.25
CA VAL A 174 19.82 -18.79 1.15
C VAL A 174 21.12 -19.38 1.66
N ILE A 175 21.73 -18.77 2.68
CA ILE A 175 23.01 -19.24 3.23
C ILE A 175 22.87 -20.29 4.34
N GLY A 176 21.63 -20.75 4.59
CA GLY A 176 21.36 -21.76 5.64
C GLY A 176 21.47 -21.24 7.07
N GLY A 177 21.43 -19.91 7.25
CA GLY A 177 21.52 -19.26 8.57
C GLY A 177 20.17 -18.99 9.23
N SER A 178 19.06 -19.34 8.58
CA SER A 178 17.70 -19.19 9.12
C SER A 178 16.80 -20.32 8.65
N ASP A 179 16.11 -20.92 9.59
CA ASP A 179 15.08 -21.94 9.30
C ASP A 179 13.75 -21.31 8.85
N ILE A 180 13.63 -19.98 8.98
CA ILE A 180 12.45 -19.26 8.49
C ILE A 180 12.62 -19.04 6.99
N ASP A 181 11.78 -19.66 6.18
CA ASP A 181 11.73 -19.44 4.75
C ASP A 181 10.54 -18.56 4.35
N ILE A 182 10.85 -17.53 3.57
CA ILE A 182 9.85 -16.68 2.94
C ILE A 182 9.99 -16.87 1.43
N PRO A 183 9.32 -17.87 0.85
CA PRO A 183 9.37 -18.07 -0.57
C PRO A 183 8.72 -16.89 -1.28
N GLY A 184 9.50 -16.24 -2.14
CA GLY A 184 8.98 -15.17 -2.97
C GLY A 184 7.89 -15.66 -3.91
N LYS A 185 7.17 -14.71 -4.51
CA LYS A 185 6.15 -15.02 -5.51
C LYS A 185 6.78 -15.73 -6.71
N ALA A 186 6.51 -17.01 -6.84
CA ALA A 186 6.93 -17.79 -8.01
C ALA A 186 5.85 -17.71 -9.11
N THR A 187 6.27 -17.62 -10.36
CA THR A 187 5.36 -17.59 -11.53
C THR A 187 5.79 -18.63 -12.57
N GLY A 188 4.84 -19.16 -13.33
CA GLY A 188 5.10 -20.13 -14.39
C GLY A 188 5.60 -21.48 -13.90
N GLY A 189 6.49 -22.13 -14.65
CA GLY A 189 7.01 -23.46 -14.34
C GLY A 189 7.70 -23.59 -12.98
N LYS A 190 8.27 -22.50 -12.49
CA LYS A 190 8.87 -22.42 -11.15
C LYS A 190 7.80 -22.57 -10.03
N PHE A 191 6.59 -22.08 -10.26
CA PHE A 191 5.46 -22.24 -9.34
C PHE A 191 5.04 -23.71 -9.22
N GLU A 192 4.91 -24.40 -10.35
CA GLU A 192 4.52 -25.82 -10.37
C GLU A 192 5.61 -26.71 -9.73
N THR A 193 6.89 -26.40 -9.97
CA THR A 193 7.99 -27.13 -9.34
C THR A 193 8.01 -26.93 -7.83
N MET A 194 7.80 -25.71 -7.34
CA MET A 194 7.73 -25.44 -5.90
C MET A 194 6.53 -26.16 -5.27
N LYS A 195 5.38 -26.13 -5.92
CA LYS A 195 4.18 -26.82 -5.48
C LYS A 195 4.38 -28.35 -5.41
N ALA A 196 5.07 -28.93 -6.40
CA ALA A 196 5.40 -30.36 -6.41
C ALA A 196 6.36 -30.74 -5.26
N LEU A 197 7.20 -29.82 -4.83
CA LEU A 197 8.10 -29.96 -3.67
C LEU A 197 7.41 -29.67 -2.32
N GLY A 198 6.10 -29.43 -2.31
CA GLY A 198 5.36 -29.05 -1.10
C GLY A 198 5.61 -27.60 -0.62
N ILE A 199 6.35 -26.82 -1.39
CA ILE A 199 6.63 -25.43 -1.08
C ILE A 199 5.49 -24.56 -1.63
N THR A 200 4.67 -23.99 -0.76
CA THR A 200 3.56 -23.13 -1.18
C THR A 200 4.09 -21.70 -1.30
N PRO A 201 4.11 -21.11 -2.51
CA PRO A 201 4.47 -19.69 -2.66
C PRO A 201 3.48 -18.81 -1.88
N ASN A 202 3.96 -17.67 -1.39
CA ASN A 202 3.24 -16.75 -0.53
C ASN A 202 2.92 -17.28 0.90
N ASN A 203 3.69 -18.22 1.39
CA ASN A 203 3.67 -18.64 2.78
C ASN A 203 4.96 -18.21 3.49
N ILE A 204 4.86 -18.02 4.80
CA ILE A 204 6.02 -17.93 5.68
C ILE A 204 6.11 -19.27 6.40
N ASN A 205 7.22 -19.98 6.24
CA ASN A 205 7.49 -21.22 6.95
C ASN A 205 8.35 -20.91 8.18
N ILE A 206 7.84 -21.25 9.35
CA ILE A 206 8.51 -21.04 10.65
C ILE A 206 8.69 -22.43 11.28
N PRO A 207 9.92 -22.85 11.63
CA PRO A 207 10.16 -24.10 12.29
C PRO A 207 9.41 -24.19 13.62
N ALA A 208 8.66 -25.26 13.80
CA ALA A 208 7.89 -25.51 15.03
C ALA A 208 8.63 -26.44 16.01
N GLY A 209 9.77 -27.04 15.61
CA GLY A 209 10.44 -28.14 16.27
C GLY A 209 10.00 -29.49 15.72
N ASP A 210 10.70 -30.55 16.13
CA ASP A 210 10.39 -31.96 15.74
C ASP A 210 10.25 -32.24 14.23
N GLY A 211 10.84 -31.38 13.37
CA GLY A 211 10.77 -31.50 11.91
C GLY A 211 9.48 -30.95 11.31
N GLU A 212 8.59 -30.35 12.09
CA GLU A 212 7.37 -29.70 11.64
C GLU A 212 7.60 -28.19 11.42
N ASN A 213 6.78 -27.60 10.53
CA ASN A 213 6.80 -26.17 10.25
C ASN A 213 5.40 -25.55 10.44
N TRP A 214 5.36 -24.40 11.10
CA TRP A 214 4.20 -23.51 11.04
C TRP A 214 4.18 -22.83 9.68
N VAL A 215 3.06 -22.96 8.97
CA VAL A 215 2.86 -22.37 7.65
C VAL A 215 1.87 -21.22 7.77
N VAL A 216 2.38 -19.99 7.68
CA VAL A 216 1.53 -18.79 7.67
C VAL A 216 1.23 -18.41 6.24
N ASN A 217 -0.03 -18.56 5.84
CA ASN A 217 -0.47 -18.19 4.51
C ASN A 217 -0.67 -16.67 4.41
N THR A 218 0.10 -16.03 3.52
CA THR A 218 0.06 -14.58 3.28
C THR A 218 -0.75 -14.22 2.02
N THR A 219 -1.33 -15.24 1.35
CA THR A 219 -2.20 -15.01 0.18
C THR A 219 -3.42 -14.19 0.60
N GLY A 220 -3.66 -13.08 -0.07
CA GLY A 220 -4.77 -12.17 0.26
C GLY A 220 -4.40 -11.05 1.24
N LEU A 221 -3.17 -11.01 1.75
CA LEU A 221 -2.66 -9.89 2.54
C LEU A 221 -2.03 -8.77 1.66
N ASP A 222 -2.36 -8.73 0.38
CA ASP A 222 -1.89 -7.65 -0.48
C ASP A 222 -2.39 -6.28 0.03
N PRO A 223 -1.53 -5.27 0.06
CA PRO A 223 -0.17 -5.16 -0.52
C PRO A 223 0.98 -5.65 0.38
N ILE A 224 0.70 -6.10 1.60
CA ILE A 224 1.73 -6.53 2.57
C ILE A 224 2.49 -7.74 2.02
N ASN A 225 1.77 -8.71 1.46
CA ASN A 225 2.39 -9.89 0.85
C ASN A 225 3.36 -9.52 -0.29
N LEU A 226 3.00 -8.55 -1.12
CA LEU A 226 3.87 -8.09 -2.19
C LEU A 226 5.14 -7.41 -1.62
N MET A 227 5.00 -6.57 -0.59
CA MET A 227 6.14 -5.94 0.08
C MET A 227 7.03 -6.97 0.76
N LEU A 228 6.45 -7.98 1.43
CA LEU A 228 7.15 -9.07 2.06
C LEU A 228 7.97 -9.86 1.04
N SER A 229 7.34 -10.27 -0.04
CA SER A 229 8.00 -11.03 -1.12
C SER A 229 9.12 -10.24 -1.78
N MET A 230 8.93 -8.93 -2.00
CA MET A 230 9.96 -8.07 -2.58
C MET A 230 11.13 -7.87 -1.61
N SER A 231 10.88 -7.65 -0.32
CA SER A 231 11.93 -7.46 0.68
C SER A 231 12.76 -8.73 0.87
N ALA A 232 12.11 -9.88 1.07
CA ALA A 232 12.80 -11.16 1.21
C ALA A 232 13.58 -11.54 -0.05
N ASN A 233 13.00 -11.33 -1.25
CA ASN A 233 13.72 -11.59 -2.50
C ASN A 233 14.92 -10.65 -2.68
N SER A 234 14.81 -9.37 -2.31
CA SER A 234 15.98 -8.48 -2.38
C SER A 234 17.14 -8.99 -1.51
N GLY A 235 16.85 -9.54 -0.32
CA GLY A 235 17.85 -10.18 0.53
C GLY A 235 18.49 -11.43 -0.07
N LYS A 236 17.76 -12.17 -0.92
CA LYS A 236 18.30 -13.39 -1.59
C LYS A 236 19.32 -13.09 -2.70
N TYR A 237 19.39 -11.85 -3.18
CA TYR A 237 20.26 -11.44 -4.28
C TYR A 237 21.39 -10.50 -3.85
N ILE A 238 21.52 -10.22 -2.56
CA ILE A 238 22.66 -9.50 -1.96
C ILE A 238 23.74 -10.49 -1.55
#